data_e4b990d7fd15c86090ae0a18c4d095de
#
_entry.id   e4b990d7fd15c86090ae0a18c4d095de
#
_cell.length_a   1.000
_cell.length_b   1.000
_cell.length_c   1.000
_cell.angle_alpha   90.00
_cell.angle_beta   90.00
_cell.angle_gamma   90.00
#
_symmetry.space_group_name_H-M   'P 1'
#
loop_
_entity.id
_entity.type
_entity.pdbx_description
1 polymer ?
#
loop_
_entity_poly.entity_id
_entity_poly.type
_entity_poly.pdbx_seq_one_letter_code
_entity_poly.pdbx_strand_id
1 'polypeptide(L)'
;THISHRVPGPEHHFLINPYGWFFEEITASSLVKVDLDGNIVQETDAMINPAGFTIHSAIHAAREDAHVVMHLHTDQGVAVSSQNEGLLPISQTAMIVREDVAYHDYEGVALDLDERERLVRDLGPKKHSMLLRNHGTLTCGET
;
A
#
# COMPACT_ATOMS: atom_id res chain seq x y z
N THR A 1 1.03 8.14 -2.76
CA THR A 1 2.32 7.40 -2.70
C THR A 1 2.77 7.30 -1.25
N HIS A 2 2.84 6.08 -0.72
CA HIS A 2 3.19 5.83 0.67
C HIS A 2 4.01 4.54 0.78
N ILE A 3 4.88 4.51 1.78
CA ILE A 3 5.60 3.32 2.22
C ILE A 3 5.34 3.17 3.71
N SER A 4 4.98 1.98 4.14
CA SER A 4 4.80 1.67 5.55
C SER A 4 5.56 0.43 5.96
N HIS A 5 5.93 0.36 7.23
CA HIS A 5 6.65 -0.77 7.80
C HIS A 5 6.07 -1.12 9.17
N ARG A 6 5.71 -2.40 9.35
CA ARG A 6 5.21 -2.94 10.63
C ARG A 6 6.25 -2.77 11.72
N VAL A 7 5.83 -2.28 12.87
CA VAL A 7 6.67 -2.25 14.08
C VAL A 7 6.56 -3.62 14.77
N PRO A 8 7.68 -4.25 15.15
CA PRO A 8 7.62 -5.47 15.94
C PRO A 8 6.90 -5.25 17.27
N GLY A 9 6.06 -6.20 17.65
CA GLY A 9 5.31 -6.17 18.91
C GLY A 9 3.86 -6.63 18.73
N PRO A 10 3.15 -6.87 19.84
CA PRO A 10 1.79 -7.38 19.82
C PRO A 10 0.72 -6.33 19.47
N GLU A 11 1.08 -5.05 19.46
CA GLU A 11 0.14 -3.95 19.24
C GLU A 11 -0.25 -3.74 17.77
N HIS A 12 0.42 -4.43 16.84
CA HIS A 12 0.20 -4.31 15.40
C HIS A 12 0.34 -2.88 14.84
N HIS A 13 1.21 -2.07 15.43
CA HIS A 13 1.51 -0.72 14.93
C HIS A 13 2.35 -0.78 13.65
N PHE A 14 2.30 0.27 12.85
CA PHE A 14 3.19 0.45 11.71
C PHE A 14 3.64 1.91 11.57
N LEU A 15 4.79 2.09 10.95
CA LEU A 15 5.32 3.40 10.57
C LEU A 15 4.87 3.70 9.14
N ILE A 16 4.50 4.96 8.88
CA ILE A 16 4.15 5.46 7.54
C ILE A 16 4.76 6.84 7.35
N ASN A 17 5.07 7.21 6.11
CA ASN A 17 5.57 8.55 5.81
C ASN A 17 4.52 9.62 6.08
N PRO A 18 4.95 10.81 6.57
CA PRO A 18 4.05 11.94 6.84
C PRO A 18 3.36 12.45 5.56
N TYR A 19 2.15 12.92 5.70
CA TYR A 19 1.37 13.49 4.61
C TYR A 19 1.91 14.86 4.19
N GLY A 20 2.03 15.08 2.88
CA GLY A 20 2.43 16.36 2.30
C GLY A 20 3.94 16.61 2.24
N TRP A 21 4.76 15.65 2.67
CA TRP A 21 6.23 15.75 2.59
C TRP A 21 6.76 15.07 1.32
N PHE A 22 7.81 15.63 0.73
CA PHE A 22 8.55 14.95 -0.32
C PHE A 22 9.41 13.82 0.26
N PHE A 23 9.68 12.78 -0.53
CA PHE A 23 10.47 11.64 -0.06
C PHE A 23 11.88 12.02 0.40
N GLU A 24 12.50 13.02 -0.25
CA GLU A 24 13.81 13.56 0.13
C GLU A 24 13.82 14.31 1.47
N GLU A 25 12.65 14.69 1.99
CA GLU A 25 12.52 15.36 3.28
C GLU A 25 12.33 14.35 4.43
N ILE A 26 11.96 13.10 4.10
CA ILE A 26 11.62 12.08 5.10
C ILE A 26 12.87 11.53 5.75
N THR A 27 12.86 11.50 7.07
CA THR A 27 13.89 10.91 7.93
C THR A 27 13.25 9.83 8.82
N ALA A 28 14.06 8.99 9.45
CA ALA A 28 13.56 7.99 10.39
C ALA A 28 12.73 8.62 11.53
N SER A 29 13.13 9.82 11.99
CA SER A 29 12.45 10.54 13.07
C SER A 29 11.16 11.24 12.64
N SER A 30 10.95 11.43 11.34
CA SER A 30 9.71 12.03 10.80
C SER A 30 8.61 11.02 10.48
N LEU A 31 8.93 9.71 10.50
CA LEU A 31 7.94 8.66 10.27
C LEU A 31 6.87 8.68 11.37
N VAL A 32 5.62 8.53 10.98
CA VAL A 32 4.47 8.56 11.88
C VAL A 32 4.09 7.14 12.28
N LYS A 33 4.04 6.86 13.59
CA LYS A 33 3.62 5.58 14.13
C LYS A 33 2.12 5.59 14.36
N VAL A 34 1.42 4.62 13.77
CA VAL A 34 -0.04 4.50 13.85
C VAL A 34 -0.47 3.09 14.24
N ASP A 35 -1.65 2.98 14.84
CA ASP A 35 -2.34 1.71 15.07
C ASP A 35 -3.23 1.33 13.87
N LEU A 36 -3.90 0.18 13.94
CA LEU A 36 -4.79 -0.30 12.87
C LEU A 36 -6.13 0.46 12.78
N ASP A 37 -6.43 1.30 13.75
CA ASP A 37 -7.64 2.15 13.78
C ASP A 37 -7.37 3.57 13.26
N GLY A 38 -6.10 3.89 12.98
CA GLY A 38 -5.67 5.18 12.42
C GLY A 38 -5.28 6.21 13.46
N ASN A 39 -5.17 5.81 14.74
CA ASN A 39 -4.70 6.71 15.77
C ASN A 39 -3.18 6.85 15.69
N ILE A 40 -2.68 8.09 15.81
CA ILE A 40 -1.25 8.36 15.93
C ILE A 40 -0.86 8.02 17.37
N VAL A 41 0.07 7.05 17.54
CA VAL A 41 0.48 6.50 18.83
C VAL A 41 1.86 6.97 19.29
N GLN A 42 2.28 8.13 18.80
CA GLN A 42 3.51 8.82 19.21
C GLN A 42 3.27 10.34 19.22
N GLU A 43 4.11 11.07 19.94
CA GLU A 43 4.07 12.54 19.92
C GLU A 43 4.67 13.05 18.60
N THR A 44 3.85 13.73 17.79
CA THR A 44 4.25 14.33 16.51
C THR A 44 3.22 15.36 16.06
N ASP A 45 3.68 16.39 15.35
CA ASP A 45 2.82 17.37 14.67
C ASP A 45 2.47 16.92 13.23
N ALA A 46 3.05 15.81 12.76
CA ALA A 46 2.81 15.29 11.42
C ALA A 46 1.44 14.60 11.32
N MET A 47 0.84 14.71 10.14
CA MET A 47 -0.41 14.05 9.81
C MET A 47 -0.17 12.85 8.88
N ILE A 48 -1.11 11.92 8.86
CA ILE A 48 -1.15 10.84 7.86
C ILE A 48 -2.23 11.13 6.82
N ASN A 49 -2.05 10.57 5.62
CA ASN A 49 -3.09 10.62 4.59
C ASN A 49 -4.14 9.54 4.87
N PRO A 50 -5.43 9.89 5.09
CA PRO A 50 -6.48 8.90 5.35
C PRO A 50 -6.63 7.86 4.25
N ALA A 51 -6.51 8.25 2.98
CA ALA A 51 -6.58 7.32 1.85
C ALA A 51 -5.40 6.33 1.85
N GLY A 52 -4.19 6.82 2.14
CA GLY A 52 -3.02 5.96 2.33
C GLY A 52 -3.20 5.00 3.51
N PHE A 53 -3.73 5.49 4.62
CA PHE A 53 -4.03 4.67 5.79
C PHE A 53 -4.98 3.51 5.45
N THR A 54 -6.09 3.75 4.73
CA THR A 54 -7.06 2.71 4.34
C THR A 54 -6.39 1.55 3.62
N ILE A 55 -5.57 1.83 2.62
CA ILE A 55 -4.87 0.81 1.82
C ILE A 55 -3.84 0.05 2.68
N HIS A 56 -2.98 0.78 3.40
CA HIS A 56 -1.88 0.18 4.16
C HIS A 56 -2.38 -0.62 5.37
N SER A 57 -3.34 -0.08 6.13
CA SER A 57 -3.92 -0.78 7.29
C SER A 57 -4.62 -2.08 6.90
N ALA A 58 -5.30 -2.12 5.73
CA ALA A 58 -5.92 -3.32 5.20
C ALA A 58 -4.92 -4.48 5.08
N ILE A 59 -3.79 -4.20 4.43
CA ILE A 59 -2.77 -5.22 4.18
C ILE A 59 -2.05 -5.62 5.48
N HIS A 60 -1.65 -4.64 6.30
CA HIS A 60 -1.00 -4.94 7.59
C HIS A 60 -1.91 -5.73 8.55
N ALA A 61 -3.22 -5.50 8.53
CA ALA A 61 -4.15 -6.25 9.38
C ALA A 61 -4.33 -7.71 8.94
N ALA A 62 -4.34 -7.96 7.62
CA ALA A 62 -4.71 -9.26 7.04
C ALA A 62 -3.51 -10.17 6.75
N ARG A 63 -2.30 -9.63 6.56
CA ARG A 63 -1.13 -10.34 6.07
C ARG A 63 0.01 -10.22 7.07
N GLU A 64 0.28 -11.27 7.84
CA GLU A 64 1.39 -11.30 8.81
C GLU A 64 2.77 -11.22 8.13
N ASP A 65 2.90 -11.75 6.92
CA ASP A 65 4.10 -11.72 6.10
C ASP A 65 4.34 -10.37 5.39
N ALA A 66 3.34 -9.48 5.39
CA ALA A 66 3.47 -8.11 4.85
C ALA A 66 4.04 -7.17 5.91
N HIS A 67 5.35 -7.25 6.16
CA HIS A 67 6.02 -6.31 7.06
C HIS A 67 6.17 -4.93 6.42
N VAL A 68 6.38 -4.87 5.11
CA VAL A 68 6.42 -3.63 4.33
C VAL A 68 5.28 -3.60 3.33
N VAL A 69 4.64 -2.45 3.19
CA VAL A 69 3.66 -2.17 2.14
C VAL A 69 4.09 -0.91 1.42
N MET A 70 4.15 -0.96 0.10
CA MET A 70 4.51 0.17 -0.76
C MET A 70 3.41 0.40 -1.79
N HIS A 71 2.87 1.61 -1.82
CA HIS A 71 1.89 2.04 -2.82
C HIS A 71 2.42 3.27 -3.57
N LEU A 72 2.51 3.16 -4.89
CA LEU A 72 3.13 4.16 -5.75
C LEU A 72 2.21 4.60 -6.89
N HIS A 73 2.35 5.88 -7.28
CA HIS A 73 1.76 6.49 -8.48
C HIS A 73 2.84 6.85 -9.50
N THR A 74 3.73 5.91 -9.84
CA THR A 74 4.70 6.15 -10.91
C THR A 74 3.96 6.24 -12.25
N ASP A 75 4.47 7.05 -13.19
CA ASP A 75 3.83 7.23 -14.51
C ASP A 75 3.58 5.89 -15.21
N GLN A 76 4.58 4.99 -15.17
CA GLN A 76 4.47 3.65 -15.77
C GLN A 76 3.46 2.77 -15.04
N GLY A 77 3.44 2.81 -13.70
CA GLY A 77 2.50 2.05 -12.87
C GLY A 77 1.06 2.51 -13.12
N VAL A 78 0.83 3.82 -13.14
CA VAL A 78 -0.49 4.39 -13.45
C VAL A 78 -0.91 4.03 -14.87
N ALA A 79 -0.02 4.16 -15.86
CA ALA A 79 -0.31 3.81 -17.25
C ALA A 79 -0.74 2.34 -17.39
N VAL A 80 -0.03 1.41 -16.77
CA VAL A 80 -0.38 -0.03 -16.80
C VAL A 80 -1.67 -0.31 -16.04
N SER A 81 -1.88 0.34 -14.88
CA SER A 81 -3.11 0.16 -14.08
C SER A 81 -4.36 0.66 -14.80
N SER A 82 -4.21 1.59 -15.74
CA SER A 82 -5.30 2.18 -16.53
C SER A 82 -5.64 1.42 -17.81
N GLN A 83 -4.87 0.37 -18.15
CA GLN A 83 -5.16 -0.49 -19.30
C GLN A 83 -6.23 -1.53 -18.95
N ASN A 84 -7.19 -1.76 -19.84
CA ASN A 84 -8.21 -2.81 -19.64
C ASN A 84 -7.59 -4.19 -19.44
N GLU A 85 -6.56 -4.50 -20.23
CA GLU A 85 -5.84 -5.78 -20.19
C GLU A 85 -4.93 -5.90 -18.98
N GLY A 86 -4.60 -4.78 -18.31
CA GLY A 86 -3.64 -4.74 -17.20
C GLY A 86 -2.21 -5.02 -17.66
N LEU A 87 -1.46 -5.81 -16.89
CA LEU A 87 -0.06 -6.15 -17.20
C LEU A 87 0.02 -7.14 -18.38
N LEU A 88 0.43 -6.64 -19.54
CA LEU A 88 0.59 -7.45 -20.74
C LEU A 88 1.86 -8.33 -20.70
N PRO A 89 1.83 -9.57 -21.19
CA PRO A 89 2.98 -10.49 -21.22
C PRO A 89 3.93 -10.18 -22.38
N ILE A 90 4.37 -8.92 -22.51
CA ILE A 90 5.17 -8.44 -23.66
C ILE A 90 6.65 -8.24 -23.34
N SER A 91 7.06 -8.49 -22.09
CA SER A 91 8.47 -8.43 -21.71
C SER A 91 8.81 -9.55 -20.73
N GLN A 92 10.11 -9.91 -20.65
CA GLN A 92 10.59 -10.89 -19.68
C GLN A 92 10.23 -10.48 -18.24
N THR A 93 10.38 -9.21 -17.88
CA THR A 93 10.04 -8.71 -16.55
C THR A 93 8.56 -8.86 -16.26
N ALA A 94 7.68 -8.52 -17.21
CA ALA A 94 6.23 -8.70 -17.05
C ALA A 94 5.86 -10.19 -16.86
N MET A 95 6.52 -11.08 -17.59
CA MET A 95 6.29 -12.53 -17.46
C MET A 95 6.71 -13.08 -16.09
N ILE A 96 7.78 -12.55 -15.50
CA ILE A 96 8.25 -12.98 -14.17
C ILE A 96 7.23 -12.65 -13.06
N VAL A 97 6.66 -11.44 -13.10
CA VAL A 97 5.77 -10.97 -12.01
C VAL A 97 4.30 -11.27 -12.26
N ARG A 98 3.89 -11.58 -13.47
CA ARG A 98 2.49 -11.68 -13.90
C ARG A 98 1.64 -12.61 -13.04
N GLU A 99 2.18 -13.76 -12.65
CA GLU A 99 1.47 -14.74 -11.81
C GLU A 99 1.24 -14.22 -10.38
N ASP A 100 2.09 -13.30 -9.91
CA ASP A 100 2.00 -12.68 -8.57
C ASP A 100 1.12 -11.42 -8.56
N VAL A 101 0.70 -10.89 -9.72
CA VAL A 101 -0.09 -9.67 -9.78
C VAL A 101 -1.58 -9.94 -9.53
N ALA A 102 -2.13 -9.26 -8.53
CA ALA A 102 -3.57 -9.11 -8.30
C ALA A 102 -4.11 -7.85 -8.97
N TYR A 103 -5.41 -7.72 -9.02
CA TYR A 103 -6.10 -6.52 -9.53
C TYR A 103 -7.21 -6.14 -8.57
N HIS A 104 -7.33 -4.84 -8.30
CA HIS A 104 -8.42 -4.25 -7.54
C HIS A 104 -9.08 -3.17 -8.37
N ASP A 105 -10.39 -3.22 -8.51
CA ASP A 105 -11.16 -2.24 -9.28
C ASP A 105 -11.17 -0.87 -8.59
N TYR A 106 -11.25 0.20 -9.40
CA TYR A 106 -11.27 1.56 -8.89
C TYR A 106 -12.59 1.89 -8.19
N GLU A 107 -12.53 2.19 -6.91
CA GLU A 107 -13.70 2.54 -6.08
C GLU A 107 -13.74 4.03 -5.70
N GLY A 108 -12.88 4.85 -6.29
CA GLY A 108 -12.72 6.26 -5.94
C GLY A 108 -11.49 6.52 -5.08
N VAL A 109 -11.52 7.61 -4.31
CA VAL A 109 -10.47 7.89 -3.32
C VAL A 109 -10.71 6.99 -2.12
N ALA A 110 -9.70 6.23 -1.70
CA ALA A 110 -9.76 5.20 -0.65
C ALA A 110 -10.00 5.79 0.76
N LEU A 111 -11.14 6.40 0.96
CA LEU A 111 -11.59 6.97 2.25
C LEU A 111 -12.58 6.06 2.97
N ASP A 112 -13.20 5.12 2.25
CA ASP A 112 -14.14 4.16 2.80
C ASP A 112 -13.37 2.97 3.41
N LEU A 113 -13.50 2.80 4.72
CA LEU A 113 -12.85 1.69 5.43
C LEU A 113 -13.41 0.32 5.03
N ASP A 114 -14.61 0.25 4.46
CA ASP A 114 -15.18 -1.01 3.94
C ASP A 114 -14.43 -1.50 2.68
N GLU A 115 -13.69 -0.64 1.99
CA GLU A 115 -12.79 -1.01 0.89
C GLU A 115 -11.69 -1.97 1.36
N ARG A 116 -11.29 -1.92 2.64
CA ARG A 116 -10.23 -2.79 3.20
C ARG A 116 -10.50 -4.27 2.99
N GLU A 117 -11.72 -4.73 3.19
CA GLU A 117 -12.09 -6.14 3.00
C GLU A 117 -11.95 -6.55 1.53
N ARG A 118 -12.29 -5.67 0.60
CA ARG A 118 -12.20 -5.91 -0.83
C ARG A 118 -10.75 -5.92 -1.31
N LEU A 119 -9.92 -4.99 -0.84
CA LEU A 119 -8.47 -4.97 -1.09
C LEU A 119 -7.80 -6.28 -0.65
N VAL A 120 -8.09 -6.75 0.56
CA VAL A 120 -7.55 -8.00 1.11
C VAL A 120 -8.02 -9.20 0.30
N ARG A 121 -9.32 -9.27 -0.03
CA ARG A 121 -9.88 -10.34 -0.86
C ARG A 121 -9.20 -10.41 -2.22
N ASP A 122 -9.00 -9.27 -2.87
CA ASP A 122 -8.47 -9.19 -4.23
C ASP A 122 -6.96 -9.47 -4.27
N LEU A 123 -6.19 -9.02 -3.27
CA LEU A 123 -4.78 -9.39 -3.13
C LEU A 123 -4.62 -10.90 -2.85
N GLY A 124 -5.50 -11.44 -2.02
CA GLY A 124 -5.45 -12.83 -1.59
C GLY A 124 -4.27 -13.13 -0.65
N PRO A 125 -4.14 -14.41 -0.24
CA PRO A 125 -3.19 -14.81 0.81
C PRO A 125 -1.75 -15.03 0.33
N LYS A 126 -1.49 -15.01 -0.97
CA LYS A 126 -0.20 -15.42 -1.53
C LYS A 126 0.47 -14.39 -2.43
N LYS A 127 -0.31 -13.49 -3.03
CA LYS A 127 0.25 -12.50 -3.95
C LYS A 127 0.89 -11.34 -3.19
N HIS A 128 1.92 -10.77 -3.78
CA HIS A 128 2.69 -9.68 -3.19
C HIS A 128 2.57 -8.38 -3.98
N SER A 129 1.96 -8.44 -5.17
CA SER A 129 1.81 -7.29 -6.06
C SER A 129 0.35 -7.12 -6.47
N MET A 130 -0.11 -5.87 -6.56
CA MET A 130 -1.45 -5.54 -7.01
C MET A 130 -1.42 -4.31 -7.92
N LEU A 131 -2.18 -4.35 -9.00
CA LEU A 131 -2.56 -3.18 -9.77
C LEU A 131 -3.90 -2.66 -9.25
N LEU A 132 -3.87 -1.46 -8.68
CA LEU A 132 -5.07 -0.71 -8.35
C LEU A 132 -5.53 -0.02 -9.64
N ARG A 133 -6.64 -0.50 -10.23
CA ARG A 133 -7.15 -0.04 -11.53
C ARG A 133 -7.31 1.48 -11.56
N ASN A 134 -6.82 2.12 -12.63
CA ASN A 134 -6.87 3.58 -12.82
C ASN A 134 -6.23 4.40 -11.70
N HIS A 135 -5.34 3.81 -10.88
CA HIS A 135 -4.82 4.44 -9.69
C HIS A 135 -3.30 4.29 -9.57
N GLY A 136 -2.79 3.06 -9.52
CA GLY A 136 -1.36 2.84 -9.35
C GLY A 136 -1.02 1.41 -9.00
N THR A 137 0.09 1.24 -8.29
CA THR A 137 0.63 -0.06 -7.90
C THR A 137 0.73 -0.21 -6.40
N LEU A 138 0.57 -1.43 -5.90
CA LEU A 138 0.83 -1.82 -4.54
C LEU A 138 1.74 -3.05 -4.53
N THR A 139 2.70 -3.08 -3.62
CA THR A 139 3.49 -4.27 -3.32
C THR A 139 3.60 -4.46 -1.81
N CYS A 140 3.73 -5.70 -1.37
CA CYS A 140 3.95 -6.03 0.03
C CYS A 140 4.94 -7.19 0.17
N GLY A 141 5.60 -7.29 1.33
CA GLY A 141 6.57 -8.35 1.60
C GLY A 141 7.24 -8.19 2.96
N GLU A 142 8.24 -9.03 3.21
CA GLU A 142 9.00 -9.01 4.47
C GLU A 142 9.96 -7.81 4.57
N THR A 143 10.47 -7.33 3.43
CA THR A 143 11.41 -6.19 3.33
C THR A 143 11.07 -5.34 2.12
#